data_283cb9d6ecf283e46daa9cf3e40b674b
#
_entry.id   283cb9d6ecf283e46daa9cf3e40b674b
#
_cell.length_a   1.000
_cell.length_b   1.000
_cell.length_c   1.000
_cell.angle_alpha   90.00
_cell.angle_beta   90.00
_cell.angle_gamma   90.00
#
_symmetry.space_group_name_H-M   'P 1'
#
loop_
_entity.id
_entity.type
_entity.pdbx_description
1 polymer ?
#
loop_
_entity_poly.entity_id
_entity_poly.type
_entity_poly.pdbx_seq_one_letter_code
_entity_poly.pdbx_strand_id
1 'polypeptide(L)'
;MTFTRRITALLACLMFATSGQAVPIRSLPGQKLPDNYYRTERDNPAVWAPERSYAYTRGAAPGDYAINDTPRKGNLTYPLILVQFPDLQFSFNDRESLMSYYEDLYNGNGCTDTVGFEFRGNRYYRTTPSVSDYFRDQSYGQYVPKFEIIGPITASRGYAYYGQGDDANVEKLVLEICDSIITNNLANLSGYARNGMIDQLSLIYAGSGENYDGSDPNTIWPHADIVYVRSRDTTVYKSGIRRIKYSCSCEIFWDTDSIPDGIGTFCHEFSHTLGLPDFYNTDYNNRNEADKDDEENAAMGYWSLMDYGCYNNMGYLPVGYTAFEKYSLGWLDLEEITYQGSYDLDLISTAPNPQAGIHTAYRLSTGDDGQFIILENRNRSGWYRYNGGKGMMVTAVDYNQDGWVGNYVNNYNPKHYRILPADNNYGRETHKGDLFPYQYSDSTGVHVVDSITTKGQPELKAGTSYPSFSIYNITRNGDIVSFDVVSDLPTRISSPKQEEISISLSDGELTVSAPRGSTVSIYDISGKPASRTVTSAPVQKIPLPGSGIWIVKCGNITRKVRL
;
A
#
# COMPACT_ATOMS: atom_id res chain seq x y z
N MET A 1 -5.23 -29.55 37.57
CA MET A 1 -5.01 -30.47 36.46
C MET A 1 -5.29 -29.83 35.06
N THR A 2 -5.49 -28.54 35.00
CA THR A 2 -5.82 -27.78 33.78
C THR A 2 -4.64 -26.98 33.20
N PHE A 3 -3.58 -26.83 33.92
CA PHE A 3 -2.41 -26.04 33.47
C PHE A 3 -1.39 -26.86 32.65
N THR A 4 -1.35 -28.17 32.86
CA THR A 4 -0.35 -29.05 32.21
C THR A 4 -0.79 -29.49 30.78
N ARG A 5 -2.08 -29.39 30.43
CA ARG A 5 -2.55 -29.74 29.08
C ARG A 5 -2.34 -28.61 28.06
N ARG A 6 -2.30 -27.35 28.49
CA ARG A 6 -2.04 -26.21 27.61
C ARG A 6 -0.59 -26.11 27.14
N ILE A 7 0.37 -26.56 27.97
CA ILE A 7 1.80 -26.56 27.60
C ILE A 7 2.12 -27.69 26.58
N THR A 8 1.39 -28.78 26.59
CA THR A 8 1.66 -29.91 25.68
C THR A 8 1.08 -29.68 24.27
N ALA A 9 0.03 -28.91 24.13
CA ALA A 9 -0.49 -28.48 22.82
C ALA A 9 0.43 -27.45 22.15
N LEU A 10 1.03 -26.54 22.94
CA LEU A 10 1.99 -25.55 22.44
C LEU A 10 3.26 -26.16 21.85
N LEU A 11 3.73 -27.31 22.36
CA LEU A 11 4.92 -28.00 21.85
C LEU A 11 4.65 -28.86 20.61
N ALA A 12 3.39 -29.20 20.33
CA ALA A 12 3.02 -29.99 19.15
C ALA A 12 2.86 -29.11 17.88
N CYS A 13 2.53 -27.81 18.04
CA CYS A 13 2.45 -26.86 16.92
C CYS A 13 3.82 -26.44 16.35
N LEU A 14 4.92 -26.75 17.04
CA LEU A 14 6.28 -26.36 16.63
C LEU A 14 6.91 -27.28 15.57
N MET A 15 6.23 -28.33 15.09
CA MET A 15 6.84 -29.33 14.20
C MET A 15 6.34 -29.37 12.76
N PHE A 16 5.30 -28.60 12.39
CA PHE A 16 4.76 -28.66 11.04
C PHE A 16 4.42 -27.27 10.50
N ALA A 17 5.44 -26.47 10.28
CA ALA A 17 5.26 -25.20 9.65
C ALA A 17 5.55 -25.32 8.16
N THR A 18 4.53 -25.39 7.34
CA THR A 18 4.64 -25.19 5.90
C THR A 18 3.50 -24.31 5.41
N SER A 19 3.84 -23.05 5.10
CA SER A 19 3.39 -22.31 3.94
C SER A 19 1.89 -22.03 3.76
N GLY A 20 1.48 -20.84 4.04
CA GLY A 20 0.35 -20.08 3.60
C GLY A 20 0.67 -18.63 3.85
N GLN A 21 0.28 -17.70 3.00
CA GLN A 21 0.42 -16.30 3.32
C GLN A 21 -0.50 -16.00 4.50
N ALA A 22 0.05 -15.47 5.55
CA ALA A 22 -0.66 -15.28 6.78
C ALA A 22 -0.90 -13.79 7.04
N VAL A 23 -2.14 -13.46 7.34
CA VAL A 23 -2.45 -12.15 7.91
C VAL A 23 -1.89 -12.10 9.33
N PRO A 24 -1.10 -11.08 9.69
CA PRO A 24 -0.53 -10.97 11.02
C PRO A 24 -1.62 -10.87 12.09
N ILE A 25 -1.44 -11.57 13.19
CA ILE A 25 -2.40 -11.60 14.28
C ILE A 25 -2.30 -10.35 15.13
N ARG A 26 -3.44 -9.81 15.50
CA ARG A 26 -3.57 -8.64 16.36
C ARG A 26 -3.71 -9.00 17.84
N SER A 27 -3.05 -8.24 18.71
CA SER A 27 -3.53 -8.08 20.09
C SER A 27 -4.67 -7.06 20.12
N LEU A 28 -5.82 -7.42 20.68
CA LEU A 28 -6.84 -6.44 21.04
C LEU A 28 -6.27 -5.46 22.10
N PRO A 29 -6.72 -4.19 22.12
CA PRO A 29 -6.28 -3.25 23.14
C PRO A 29 -6.43 -3.87 24.55
N GLY A 30 -5.31 -4.06 25.24
CA GLY A 30 -5.26 -4.64 26.60
C GLY A 30 -5.08 -6.16 26.68
N GLN A 31 -5.02 -6.88 25.57
CA GLN A 31 -4.64 -8.30 25.53
C GLN A 31 -3.23 -8.44 24.94
N LYS A 32 -2.34 -9.07 25.70
CA LYS A 32 -1.08 -9.60 25.15
C LYS A 32 -1.40 -10.93 24.48
N LEU A 33 -1.16 -11.03 23.19
CA LEU A 33 -1.08 -12.32 22.53
C LEU A 33 0.11 -13.10 23.08
N PRO A 34 0.06 -14.44 23.13
CA PRO A 34 1.23 -15.24 23.47
C PRO A 34 2.40 -14.92 22.52
N ASP A 35 3.61 -14.82 23.03
CA ASP A 35 4.83 -14.39 22.34
C ASP A 35 5.26 -15.28 21.14
N ASN A 36 4.51 -16.32 20.83
CA ASN A 36 4.78 -17.29 19.76
C ASN A 36 3.54 -17.59 18.89
N TYR A 37 2.65 -16.63 18.75
CA TYR A 37 1.37 -16.79 18.11
C TYR A 37 1.41 -16.45 16.62
N TYR A 38 2.48 -16.69 15.93
CA TYR A 38 2.60 -16.48 14.51
C TYR A 38 2.83 -17.82 13.81
N ARG A 39 2.13 -18.02 12.72
CA ARG A 39 2.33 -19.17 11.87
C ARG A 39 3.40 -18.87 10.84
N THR A 40 4.23 -19.85 10.51
CA THR A 40 5.11 -19.76 9.34
C THR A 40 4.27 -19.82 8.09
N GLU A 41 4.47 -18.82 7.26
CA GLU A 41 3.84 -18.75 5.96
C GLU A 41 4.52 -19.67 4.96
N ARG A 42 3.76 -20.15 4.02
CA ARG A 42 4.29 -20.75 2.81
C ARG A 42 4.84 -19.67 1.92
N ASP A 43 6.13 -19.71 1.68
CA ASP A 43 6.65 -19.27 0.42
C ASP A 43 5.93 -20.06 -0.67
N ASN A 44 4.89 -19.47 -1.25
CA ASN A 44 4.30 -20.02 -2.45
C ASN A 44 4.77 -19.19 -3.65
N PRO A 45 5.96 -19.50 -4.19
CA PRO A 45 6.50 -18.76 -5.32
C PRO A 45 5.58 -18.80 -6.54
N ALA A 46 4.60 -19.73 -6.57
CA ALA A 46 3.61 -19.79 -7.64
C ALA A 46 2.62 -18.62 -7.64
N VAL A 47 2.38 -17.99 -6.49
CA VAL A 47 1.50 -16.80 -6.41
C VAL A 47 2.22 -15.56 -6.91
N TRP A 48 3.50 -15.47 -6.63
CA TRP A 48 4.32 -14.27 -6.85
C TRP A 48 5.30 -14.44 -8.01
N ALA A 49 5.70 -15.69 -8.34
CA ALA A 49 6.64 -15.94 -9.42
C ALA A 49 6.01 -15.68 -10.78
N PRO A 50 6.58 -14.84 -11.61
CA PRO A 50 6.19 -14.76 -13.01
C PRO A 50 6.42 -16.12 -13.67
N GLU A 51 5.50 -16.55 -14.54
CA GLU A 51 5.66 -17.78 -15.33
C GLU A 51 6.92 -17.78 -16.20
N ARG A 52 7.56 -16.63 -16.34
CA ARG A 52 8.83 -16.42 -17.01
C ARG A 52 9.66 -15.47 -16.17
N SER A 53 10.90 -15.80 -15.96
CA SER A 53 11.89 -14.88 -15.42
C SER A 53 11.99 -13.67 -16.34
N TYR A 54 11.31 -12.59 -16.01
CA TYR A 54 11.64 -11.31 -16.62
C TYR A 54 13.01 -10.91 -16.08
N ALA A 55 13.92 -10.64 -16.99
CA ALA A 55 15.20 -10.08 -16.61
C ALA A 55 14.94 -8.76 -15.86
N TYR A 56 15.56 -8.61 -14.71
CA TYR A 56 15.56 -7.34 -13.97
C TYR A 56 16.04 -6.23 -14.92
N THR A 57 15.19 -5.29 -15.21
CA THR A 57 15.56 -4.06 -15.91
C THR A 57 15.70 -2.97 -14.89
N ARG A 58 16.92 -2.46 -14.76
CA ARG A 58 17.28 -1.37 -13.86
C ARG A 58 16.31 -0.20 -14.06
N GLY A 59 15.69 0.29 -12.99
CA GLY A 59 14.75 1.42 -13.03
C GLY A 59 13.26 1.06 -13.25
N ALA A 60 12.90 -0.23 -13.30
CA ALA A 60 11.48 -0.59 -13.33
C ALA A 60 10.82 -0.32 -11.96
N ALA A 61 9.57 0.13 -12.00
CA ALA A 61 8.78 0.32 -10.80
C ALA A 61 8.40 -1.02 -10.17
N PRO A 62 8.28 -1.14 -8.83
CA PRO A 62 7.89 -2.38 -8.16
C PRO A 62 6.67 -3.06 -8.79
N GLY A 63 5.63 -2.36 -9.09
CA GLY A 63 4.42 -2.91 -9.71
C GLY A 63 4.59 -3.47 -11.13
N ASP A 64 5.68 -3.15 -11.84
CA ASP A 64 5.93 -3.61 -13.21
C ASP A 64 6.27 -5.10 -13.27
N TYR A 65 6.77 -5.65 -12.17
CA TYR A 65 7.08 -7.07 -12.03
C TYR A 65 5.96 -7.87 -11.38
N ALA A 66 4.85 -7.20 -11.06
CA ALA A 66 3.71 -7.94 -10.56
C ALA A 66 3.36 -8.97 -11.62
N ILE A 67 3.41 -10.20 -11.22
CA ILE A 67 3.10 -11.47 -11.86
C ILE A 67 1.85 -11.39 -12.71
N ASN A 68 1.26 -10.27 -12.78
CA ASN A 68 -0.13 -10.21 -12.96
C ASN A 68 -0.50 -9.19 -13.98
N ASP A 69 -0.99 -9.74 -15.02
CA ASP A 69 -2.00 -9.11 -15.84
C ASP A 69 -3.31 -8.77 -15.09
N THR A 70 -3.39 -8.89 -13.76
CA THR A 70 -4.59 -8.50 -13.02
C THR A 70 -4.79 -7.00 -13.19
N PRO A 71 -5.92 -6.59 -13.76
CA PRO A 71 -6.17 -5.17 -13.97
C PRO A 71 -6.26 -4.44 -12.63
N ARG A 72 -5.55 -3.32 -12.52
CA ARG A 72 -5.50 -2.45 -11.34
C ARG A 72 -6.16 -1.10 -11.59
N LYS A 73 -6.87 -0.96 -12.70
CA LYS A 73 -7.60 0.26 -13.09
C LYS A 73 -8.94 -0.11 -13.72
N GLY A 74 -9.92 0.76 -13.54
CA GLY A 74 -11.27 0.63 -14.10
C GLY A 74 -12.30 0.10 -13.10
N ASN A 75 -13.53 -0.02 -13.60
CA ASN A 75 -14.66 -0.58 -12.85
C ASN A 75 -14.80 -2.05 -13.24
N LEU A 76 -14.35 -2.93 -12.37
CA LEU A 76 -14.26 -4.36 -12.64
C LEU A 76 -15.18 -5.14 -11.68
N THR A 77 -15.82 -6.18 -12.17
CA THR A 77 -16.68 -7.04 -11.36
C THR A 77 -16.01 -8.38 -11.12
N TYR A 78 -16.00 -8.82 -9.89
CA TYR A 78 -15.38 -10.05 -9.44
C TYR A 78 -16.39 -10.94 -8.70
N PRO A 79 -16.30 -12.28 -8.81
CA PRO A 79 -17.13 -13.19 -8.04
C PRO A 79 -16.65 -13.21 -6.57
N LEU A 80 -17.58 -13.01 -5.65
CA LEU A 80 -17.41 -13.24 -4.22
C LEU A 80 -18.33 -14.38 -3.78
N ILE A 81 -17.75 -15.47 -3.34
CA ILE A 81 -18.48 -16.68 -3.05
C ILE A 81 -18.59 -16.86 -1.54
N LEU A 82 -19.82 -16.97 -1.04
CA LEU A 82 -20.08 -17.32 0.35
C LEU A 82 -20.07 -18.84 0.48
N VAL A 83 -19.18 -19.36 1.33
CA VAL A 83 -18.96 -20.80 1.51
C VAL A 83 -19.29 -21.19 2.95
N GLN A 84 -20.12 -22.24 3.09
CA GLN A 84 -20.42 -22.83 4.38
C GLN A 84 -20.16 -24.33 4.34
N PHE A 85 -20.18 -24.98 5.49
CA PHE A 85 -19.84 -26.37 5.66
C PHE A 85 -21.04 -27.14 6.22
N PRO A 86 -21.12 -28.51 6.06
CA PRO A 86 -22.20 -29.28 6.65
C PRO A 86 -22.32 -29.15 8.17
N ASP A 87 -21.17 -28.90 8.84
CA ASP A 87 -21.03 -28.76 10.29
C ASP A 87 -20.88 -27.31 10.76
N LEU A 88 -20.75 -26.35 9.85
CA LEU A 88 -20.57 -24.93 10.19
C LEU A 88 -21.22 -24.03 9.12
N GLN A 89 -22.28 -23.34 9.50
CA GLN A 89 -23.03 -22.45 8.62
C GLN A 89 -22.85 -20.99 9.05
N PHE A 90 -23.16 -20.06 8.14
CA PHE A 90 -23.16 -18.64 8.47
C PHE A 90 -24.10 -18.31 9.63
N SER A 91 -23.70 -17.35 10.44
CA SER A 91 -24.38 -16.98 11.69
C SER A 91 -25.54 -15.99 11.49
N PHE A 92 -26.02 -15.82 10.27
CA PHE A 92 -27.18 -14.99 9.94
C PHE A 92 -28.50 -15.78 10.05
N ASN A 93 -29.60 -15.09 10.38
CA ASN A 93 -30.90 -15.73 10.60
C ASN A 93 -31.47 -16.38 9.34
N ASP A 94 -31.21 -15.80 8.18
CA ASP A 94 -31.69 -16.28 6.89
C ASP A 94 -30.75 -15.83 5.75
N ARG A 95 -30.99 -16.40 4.56
CA ARG A 95 -30.22 -16.13 3.36
C ARG A 95 -30.34 -14.66 2.89
N GLU A 96 -31.51 -14.06 3.03
CA GLU A 96 -31.74 -12.68 2.57
C GLU A 96 -30.92 -11.70 3.40
N SER A 97 -30.93 -11.85 4.72
CA SER A 97 -30.11 -11.05 5.65
C SER A 97 -28.60 -11.23 5.39
N LEU A 98 -28.15 -12.47 5.15
CA LEU A 98 -26.77 -12.78 4.79
C LEU A 98 -26.33 -12.08 3.49
N MET A 99 -27.11 -12.24 2.43
CA MET A 99 -26.80 -11.65 1.13
C MET A 99 -26.83 -10.13 1.17
N SER A 100 -27.80 -9.54 1.86
CA SER A 100 -27.91 -8.09 2.03
C SER A 100 -26.74 -7.52 2.81
N TYR A 101 -26.27 -8.23 3.86
CA TYR A 101 -25.11 -7.80 4.64
C TYR A 101 -23.84 -7.75 3.78
N TYR A 102 -23.55 -8.81 3.04
CA TYR A 102 -22.36 -8.85 2.20
C TYR A 102 -22.45 -7.93 0.99
N GLU A 103 -23.63 -7.75 0.39
CA GLU A 103 -23.81 -6.77 -0.67
C GLU A 103 -23.48 -5.36 -0.19
N ASP A 104 -23.95 -4.99 1.00
CA ASP A 104 -23.66 -3.68 1.59
C ASP A 104 -22.20 -3.55 2.04
N LEU A 105 -21.63 -4.58 2.68
CA LEU A 105 -20.25 -4.56 3.15
C LEU A 105 -19.24 -4.42 2.00
N TYR A 106 -19.52 -5.01 0.85
CA TYR A 106 -18.60 -5.05 -0.29
C TYR A 106 -18.87 -3.97 -1.34
N ASN A 107 -20.14 -3.67 -1.62
CA ASN A 107 -20.56 -2.80 -2.72
C ASN A 107 -21.25 -1.50 -2.27
N GLY A 108 -21.53 -1.34 -0.99
CA GLY A 108 -22.24 -0.17 -0.47
C GLY A 108 -21.53 1.15 -0.83
N ASN A 109 -22.30 2.18 -1.13
CA ASN A 109 -21.80 3.50 -1.48
C ASN A 109 -21.64 4.37 -0.23
N GLY A 110 -20.40 4.59 0.17
CA GLY A 110 -20.01 5.55 1.19
C GLY A 110 -20.89 5.51 2.45
N CYS A 111 -20.41 4.99 3.52
CA CYS A 111 -21.22 4.86 4.72
C CYS A 111 -21.45 6.23 5.39
N THR A 112 -22.39 7.02 4.85
CA THR A 112 -22.90 8.22 5.52
C THR A 112 -23.98 7.86 6.53
N ASP A 113 -24.62 6.70 6.36
CA ASP A 113 -25.72 6.22 7.17
C ASP A 113 -25.33 5.01 7.99
N THR A 114 -25.95 4.86 9.16
CA THR A 114 -25.78 3.67 9.99
C THR A 114 -26.56 2.50 9.39
N VAL A 115 -25.87 1.48 8.94
CA VAL A 115 -26.49 0.26 8.41
C VAL A 115 -26.69 -0.73 9.55
N GLY A 116 -27.95 -1.04 9.85
CA GLY A 116 -28.32 -2.02 10.86
C GLY A 116 -28.41 -3.42 10.25
N PHE A 117 -27.83 -4.40 10.91
CA PHE A 117 -27.94 -5.82 10.54
C PHE A 117 -28.09 -6.69 11.79
N GLU A 118 -28.60 -7.89 11.62
CA GLU A 118 -28.73 -8.88 12.70
C GLU A 118 -27.72 -10.01 12.50
N PHE A 119 -27.00 -10.35 13.56
CA PHE A 119 -25.99 -11.39 13.56
C PHE A 119 -26.06 -12.17 14.88
N ARG A 120 -26.20 -13.49 14.83
CA ARG A 120 -26.38 -14.36 16.00
C ARG A 120 -27.47 -13.88 16.96
N GLY A 121 -28.57 -13.36 16.43
CA GLY A 121 -29.71 -12.85 17.21
C GLY A 121 -29.49 -11.48 17.89
N ASN A 122 -28.37 -10.82 17.65
CA ASN A 122 -28.08 -9.49 18.14
C ASN A 122 -28.16 -8.45 17.02
N ARG A 123 -28.54 -7.22 17.37
CA ARG A 123 -28.58 -6.09 16.45
C ARG A 123 -27.26 -5.33 16.49
N TYR A 124 -26.60 -5.20 15.35
CA TYR A 124 -25.37 -4.44 15.17
C TYR A 124 -25.60 -3.30 14.19
N TYR A 125 -24.69 -2.35 14.18
CA TYR A 125 -24.72 -1.20 13.30
C TYR A 125 -23.33 -0.95 12.72
N ARG A 126 -23.26 -0.92 11.39
CA ARG A 126 -22.04 -0.59 10.65
C ARG A 126 -22.11 0.89 10.24
N THR A 127 -21.04 1.63 10.46
CA THR A 127 -20.88 3.04 10.06
C THR A 127 -19.61 3.26 9.25
N THR A 128 -19.01 2.18 8.74
CA THR A 128 -17.76 2.20 8.00
C THR A 128 -18.00 2.00 6.50
N PRO A 129 -17.16 2.58 5.62
CA PRO A 129 -17.26 2.39 4.19
C PRO A 129 -17.08 0.93 3.75
N SER A 130 -17.47 0.62 2.51
CA SER A 130 -17.39 -0.71 1.93
C SER A 130 -15.99 -1.05 1.40
N VAL A 131 -15.78 -2.30 0.98
CA VAL A 131 -14.58 -2.73 0.26
C VAL A 131 -14.40 -1.93 -1.04
N SER A 132 -15.47 -1.74 -1.81
CA SER A 132 -15.44 -0.94 -3.04
C SER A 132 -15.02 0.51 -2.76
N ASP A 133 -15.52 1.09 -1.67
CA ASP A 133 -15.11 2.44 -1.22
C ASP A 133 -13.63 2.47 -0.85
N TYR A 134 -13.12 1.44 -0.18
CA TYR A 134 -11.70 1.36 0.17
C TYR A 134 -10.82 1.48 -1.07
N PHE A 135 -11.01 0.61 -2.04
CA PHE A 135 -10.19 0.60 -3.26
C PHE A 135 -10.40 1.85 -4.12
N ARG A 136 -11.64 2.36 -4.22
CA ARG A 136 -11.92 3.62 -4.89
C ARG A 136 -11.11 4.78 -4.29
N ASP A 137 -11.16 4.92 -2.97
CA ASP A 137 -10.51 6.02 -2.27
C ASP A 137 -8.97 5.87 -2.29
N GLN A 138 -8.47 4.63 -2.12
CA GLN A 138 -7.03 4.40 -2.17
C GLN A 138 -6.42 4.62 -3.55
N SER A 139 -7.18 4.34 -4.61
CA SER A 139 -6.75 4.53 -5.99
C SER A 139 -7.06 5.91 -6.57
N TYR A 140 -7.58 6.84 -5.77
CA TYR A 140 -8.08 8.14 -6.24
C TYR A 140 -9.14 8.00 -7.36
N GLY A 141 -10.00 6.98 -7.24
CA GLY A 141 -11.05 6.67 -8.21
C GLY A 141 -10.59 5.92 -9.47
N GLN A 142 -9.30 5.56 -9.58
CA GLN A 142 -8.78 4.85 -10.76
C GLN A 142 -9.20 3.37 -10.78
N TYR A 143 -9.50 2.77 -9.63
CA TYR A 143 -9.90 1.37 -9.49
C TYR A 143 -11.12 1.25 -8.56
N VAL A 144 -12.22 0.74 -9.09
CA VAL A 144 -13.48 0.58 -8.35
C VAL A 144 -13.99 -0.85 -8.57
N PRO A 145 -13.56 -1.81 -7.74
CA PRO A 145 -14.04 -3.19 -7.84
C PRO A 145 -15.50 -3.27 -7.41
N LYS A 146 -16.25 -4.13 -8.08
CA LYS A 146 -17.57 -4.59 -7.69
C LYS A 146 -17.53 -6.08 -7.42
N PHE A 147 -18.39 -6.54 -6.53
CA PHE A 147 -18.43 -7.94 -6.15
C PHE A 147 -19.82 -8.52 -6.45
N GLU A 148 -19.87 -9.57 -7.27
CA GLU A 148 -21.09 -10.36 -7.45
C GLU A 148 -21.13 -11.41 -6.35
N ILE A 149 -22.07 -11.25 -5.40
CA ILE A 149 -22.20 -12.13 -4.24
C ILE A 149 -22.93 -13.41 -4.64
N ILE A 150 -22.27 -14.54 -4.52
CA ILE A 150 -22.77 -15.85 -4.94
C ILE A 150 -22.86 -16.78 -3.72
N GLY A 151 -23.97 -17.45 -3.54
CA GLY A 151 -24.10 -18.45 -2.48
C GLY A 151 -25.24 -18.18 -1.49
N PRO A 152 -25.18 -18.64 -0.22
CA PRO A 152 -24.12 -19.51 0.28
C PRO A 152 -24.11 -20.89 -0.40
N ILE A 153 -22.90 -21.43 -0.61
CA ILE A 153 -22.68 -22.76 -1.16
C ILE A 153 -22.13 -23.65 -0.05
N THR A 154 -22.75 -24.83 0.13
CA THR A 154 -22.30 -25.78 1.13
C THR A 154 -21.21 -26.67 0.54
N ALA A 155 -20.04 -26.69 1.15
CA ALA A 155 -18.94 -27.59 0.80
C ALA A 155 -19.29 -29.07 1.07
N SER A 156 -18.57 -29.98 0.43
CA SER A 156 -18.87 -31.42 0.56
C SER A 156 -18.37 -32.04 1.88
N ARG A 157 -17.46 -31.39 2.58
CA ARG A 157 -16.84 -31.82 3.83
C ARG A 157 -17.03 -30.80 4.93
N GLY A 158 -16.83 -31.22 6.18
CA GLY A 158 -16.82 -30.34 7.33
C GLY A 158 -15.64 -29.36 7.30
N TYR A 159 -15.77 -28.27 8.07
CA TYR A 159 -14.82 -27.17 8.10
C TYR A 159 -13.37 -27.63 8.36
N ALA A 160 -13.18 -28.43 9.42
CA ALA A 160 -11.88 -28.95 9.80
C ALA A 160 -11.15 -29.76 8.71
N TYR A 161 -11.88 -30.34 7.75
CA TYR A 161 -11.25 -31.06 6.63
C TYR A 161 -10.44 -30.12 5.73
N TYR A 162 -10.89 -28.88 5.58
CA TYR A 162 -10.22 -27.92 4.69
C TYR A 162 -9.07 -27.20 5.37
N GLY A 163 -9.20 -26.88 6.66
CA GLY A 163 -8.15 -26.22 7.44
C GLY A 163 -7.03 -27.14 7.92
N GLN A 164 -7.30 -28.47 8.05
CA GLN A 164 -6.29 -29.39 8.58
C GLN A 164 -5.02 -29.47 7.71
N GLY A 165 -3.88 -29.71 8.36
CA GLY A 165 -2.61 -29.95 7.65
C GLY A 165 -2.14 -28.73 6.88
N ASP A 166 -2.22 -27.57 7.49
CA ASP A 166 -1.83 -26.29 6.92
C ASP A 166 -2.60 -25.97 5.64
N ASP A 167 -3.93 -25.96 5.71
CA ASP A 167 -4.84 -25.66 4.59
C ASP A 167 -4.66 -26.53 3.34
N ALA A 168 -4.10 -27.72 3.51
CA ALA A 168 -3.75 -28.63 2.41
C ALA A 168 -4.93 -29.00 1.48
N ASN A 169 -6.16 -28.70 1.90
CA ASN A 169 -7.36 -28.99 1.15
C ASN A 169 -8.14 -27.76 0.65
N VAL A 170 -7.63 -26.54 0.85
CA VAL A 170 -8.31 -25.32 0.37
C VAL A 170 -8.33 -25.24 -1.15
N GLU A 171 -7.28 -25.70 -1.86
CA GLU A 171 -7.32 -25.85 -3.33
C GLU A 171 -8.51 -26.71 -3.78
N LYS A 172 -8.81 -27.81 -3.05
CA LYS A 172 -9.96 -28.66 -3.34
C LYS A 172 -11.27 -27.94 -3.07
N LEU A 173 -11.34 -27.14 -2.00
CA LEU A 173 -12.52 -26.32 -1.70
C LEU A 173 -12.81 -25.36 -2.85
N VAL A 174 -11.81 -24.62 -3.32
CA VAL A 174 -11.97 -23.69 -4.45
C VAL A 174 -12.50 -24.42 -5.69
N LEU A 175 -11.92 -25.58 -6.04
CA LEU A 175 -12.32 -26.35 -7.21
C LEU A 175 -13.73 -26.90 -7.08
N GLU A 176 -14.10 -27.49 -5.94
CA GLU A 176 -15.45 -28.06 -5.76
C GLU A 176 -16.55 -26.99 -5.73
N ILE A 177 -16.26 -25.82 -5.16
CA ILE A 177 -17.20 -24.71 -5.16
C ILE A 177 -17.39 -24.16 -6.58
N CYS A 178 -16.31 -23.99 -7.35
CA CYS A 178 -16.39 -23.60 -8.75
C CYS A 178 -17.16 -24.65 -9.59
N ASP A 179 -16.92 -25.94 -9.35
CA ASP A 179 -17.63 -27.02 -10.01
C ASP A 179 -19.14 -27.00 -9.70
N SER A 180 -19.49 -26.77 -8.44
CA SER A 180 -20.88 -26.61 -7.99
C SER A 180 -21.55 -25.40 -8.66
N ILE A 181 -20.89 -24.24 -8.74
CA ILE A 181 -21.42 -23.04 -9.40
C ILE A 181 -21.71 -23.30 -10.86
N ILE A 182 -20.79 -23.92 -11.58
CA ILE A 182 -20.93 -24.21 -13.01
C ILE A 182 -22.02 -25.28 -13.25
N THR A 183 -21.99 -26.38 -12.48
CA THR A 183 -22.92 -27.51 -12.64
C THR A 183 -24.36 -27.08 -12.35
N ASN A 184 -24.57 -26.25 -11.34
CA ASN A 184 -25.91 -25.79 -10.96
C ASN A 184 -26.30 -24.46 -11.65
N ASN A 185 -25.47 -23.96 -12.57
CA ASN A 185 -25.70 -22.72 -13.31
C ASN A 185 -26.00 -21.50 -12.39
N LEU A 186 -25.28 -21.38 -11.28
CA LEU A 186 -25.48 -20.32 -10.30
C LEU A 186 -24.87 -18.99 -10.75
N ALA A 187 -23.77 -19.06 -11.49
CA ALA A 187 -23.12 -17.92 -12.13
C ALA A 187 -22.26 -18.37 -13.33
N ASN A 188 -21.97 -17.45 -14.22
CA ASN A 188 -21.09 -17.70 -15.37
C ASN A 188 -19.61 -17.43 -15.00
N LEU A 189 -18.95 -18.36 -14.33
CA LEU A 189 -17.55 -18.18 -13.93
C LEU A 189 -16.60 -17.97 -15.12
N SER A 190 -16.87 -18.56 -16.28
CA SER A 190 -16.03 -18.33 -17.47
C SER A 190 -16.12 -16.89 -18.00
N GLY A 191 -17.18 -16.15 -17.64
CA GLY A 191 -17.32 -14.72 -17.95
C GLY A 191 -16.32 -13.82 -17.19
N TYR A 192 -15.78 -14.29 -16.06
CA TYR A 192 -14.72 -13.60 -15.31
C TYR A 192 -13.31 -14.03 -15.75
N ALA A 193 -13.20 -15.07 -16.60
CA ALA A 193 -11.91 -15.57 -17.03
C ALA A 193 -11.37 -14.76 -18.22
N ARG A 194 -10.12 -14.33 -18.11
CA ARG A 194 -9.35 -13.69 -19.16
C ARG A 194 -8.18 -14.61 -19.53
N ASN A 195 -8.09 -14.99 -20.79
CA ASN A 195 -7.08 -15.95 -21.26
C ASN A 195 -7.05 -17.28 -20.46
N GLY A 196 -8.21 -17.74 -20.01
CA GLY A 196 -8.34 -18.96 -19.23
C GLY A 196 -7.96 -18.80 -17.75
N MET A 197 -7.73 -17.60 -17.27
CA MET A 197 -7.48 -17.30 -15.86
C MET A 197 -8.58 -16.42 -15.28
N ILE A 198 -9.13 -16.82 -14.15
CA ILE A 198 -9.88 -15.93 -13.27
C ILE A 198 -8.84 -15.15 -12.45
N ASP A 199 -8.73 -13.86 -12.72
CA ASP A 199 -7.72 -13.00 -12.08
C ASP A 199 -8.00 -12.74 -10.60
N GLN A 200 -9.26 -12.90 -10.19
CA GLN A 200 -9.71 -12.62 -8.83
C GLN A 200 -11.00 -13.37 -8.55
N LEU A 201 -10.95 -14.33 -7.66
CA LEU A 201 -12.08 -15.03 -7.10
C LEU A 201 -11.96 -14.95 -5.58
N SER A 202 -12.97 -14.43 -4.91
CA SER A 202 -12.92 -14.30 -3.46
C SER A 202 -13.86 -15.27 -2.78
N LEU A 203 -13.45 -15.85 -1.65
CA LEU A 203 -14.27 -16.70 -0.81
C LEU A 203 -14.39 -16.05 0.58
N ILE A 204 -15.61 -16.03 1.09
CA ILE A 204 -15.86 -15.82 2.52
C ILE A 204 -16.41 -17.12 3.07
N TYR A 205 -15.71 -17.71 4.00
CA TYR A 205 -16.13 -18.94 4.63
C TYR A 205 -16.78 -18.70 6.00
N ALA A 206 -17.81 -19.48 6.32
CA ALA A 206 -18.50 -19.43 7.59
C ALA A 206 -17.55 -19.74 8.75
N GLY A 207 -17.75 -19.06 9.87
CA GLY A 207 -16.96 -19.25 11.08
C GLY A 207 -15.74 -18.36 11.18
N SER A 208 -14.84 -18.66 12.13
CA SER A 208 -13.63 -17.92 12.43
C SER A 208 -12.43 -18.45 11.65
N GLY A 209 -11.46 -17.59 11.36
CA GLY A 209 -10.20 -17.97 10.72
C GLY A 209 -9.11 -18.28 11.74
N GLU A 210 -8.10 -19.07 11.34
CA GLU A 210 -6.96 -19.42 12.18
C GLU A 210 -6.13 -18.18 12.60
N ASN A 211 -6.17 -17.11 11.83
CA ASN A 211 -5.55 -15.82 12.18
C ASN A 211 -6.12 -15.21 13.46
N TYR A 212 -7.31 -15.64 13.89
CA TYR A 212 -7.96 -15.21 15.13
C TYR A 212 -7.93 -16.28 16.23
N ASP A 213 -8.00 -17.55 15.86
CA ASP A 213 -7.94 -18.67 16.79
C ASP A 213 -6.79 -19.63 16.44
N GLY A 214 -5.55 -19.16 16.54
CA GLY A 214 -4.36 -19.98 16.29
C GLY A 214 -4.17 -21.15 17.25
N SER A 215 -5.14 -21.44 18.09
CA SER A 215 -5.15 -22.65 18.94
C SER A 215 -5.82 -23.84 18.25
N ASP A 216 -6.60 -23.65 17.18
CA ASP A 216 -7.21 -24.72 16.40
C ASP A 216 -6.55 -24.87 15.02
N PRO A 217 -5.65 -25.84 14.83
CA PRO A 217 -4.96 -26.07 13.57
C PRO A 217 -5.86 -26.66 12.47
N ASN A 218 -7.16 -26.78 12.72
CA ASN A 218 -8.13 -27.25 11.75
C ASN A 218 -8.98 -26.12 11.17
N THR A 219 -8.75 -24.88 11.57
CA THR A 219 -9.38 -23.72 10.96
C THR A 219 -8.60 -23.27 9.73
N ILE A 220 -9.28 -22.65 8.77
CA ILE A 220 -8.66 -22.14 7.55
C ILE A 220 -7.98 -20.80 7.89
N TRP A 221 -6.73 -20.66 7.48
CA TRP A 221 -6.03 -19.39 7.52
C TRP A 221 -6.47 -18.49 6.35
N PRO A 222 -6.87 -17.23 6.56
CA PRO A 222 -7.07 -16.30 5.45
C PRO A 222 -5.80 -16.14 4.61
N HIS A 223 -5.93 -16.29 3.30
CA HIS A 223 -4.77 -16.22 2.40
C HIS A 223 -5.20 -15.96 0.95
N ALA A 224 -4.22 -15.65 0.10
CA ALA A 224 -4.35 -15.60 -1.34
C ALA A 224 -3.42 -16.62 -2.02
N ASP A 225 -3.92 -17.27 -3.10
CA ASP A 225 -3.12 -18.27 -3.83
C ASP A 225 -3.65 -18.48 -5.27
N ILE A 226 -3.02 -19.35 -6.04
CA ILE A 226 -3.40 -19.73 -7.40
C ILE A 226 -3.69 -21.23 -7.47
N VAL A 227 -4.91 -21.57 -7.88
CA VAL A 227 -5.29 -22.94 -8.21
C VAL A 227 -5.06 -23.20 -9.70
N TYR A 228 -4.29 -24.24 -10.02
CA TYR A 228 -4.09 -24.75 -11.38
C TYR A 228 -5.12 -25.82 -11.71
N VAL A 229 -6.06 -25.48 -12.60
CA VAL A 229 -7.15 -26.37 -13.02
C VAL A 229 -6.62 -27.44 -13.98
N ARG A 230 -6.74 -28.71 -13.60
CA ARG A 230 -6.24 -29.85 -14.37
C ARG A 230 -7.39 -30.54 -15.13
N SER A 231 -7.06 -31.29 -16.17
CA SER A 231 -8.07 -31.98 -16.98
C SER A 231 -8.97 -32.99 -16.20
N ARG A 232 -8.50 -33.44 -15.04
CA ARG A 232 -9.28 -34.25 -14.10
C ARG A 232 -10.35 -33.45 -13.35
N ASP A 233 -10.18 -32.13 -13.25
CA ASP A 233 -11.13 -31.20 -12.62
C ASP A 233 -12.21 -30.85 -13.67
N THR A 234 -13.03 -31.79 -13.99
CA THR A 234 -13.71 -31.93 -15.27
C THR A 234 -14.61 -30.78 -15.68
N THR A 235 -15.43 -30.24 -14.78
CA THR A 235 -16.41 -29.21 -15.14
C THR A 235 -15.74 -27.86 -15.29
N VAL A 236 -14.90 -27.49 -14.34
CA VAL A 236 -14.14 -26.23 -14.36
C VAL A 236 -13.20 -26.21 -15.58
N TYR A 237 -12.49 -27.30 -15.86
CA TYR A 237 -11.61 -27.39 -17.02
C TYR A 237 -12.37 -27.27 -18.35
N LYS A 238 -13.53 -27.93 -18.46
CA LYS A 238 -14.38 -27.88 -19.67
C LYS A 238 -14.96 -26.49 -19.92
N SER A 239 -15.16 -25.67 -18.89
CA SER A 239 -15.61 -24.29 -19.03
C SER A 239 -14.54 -23.34 -19.60
N GLY A 240 -13.32 -23.82 -19.82
CA GLY A 240 -12.23 -23.03 -20.36
C GLY A 240 -11.29 -22.40 -19.32
N ILE A 241 -11.60 -22.57 -18.03
CA ILE A 241 -10.77 -22.06 -16.93
C ILE A 241 -9.56 -22.98 -16.75
N ARG A 242 -8.38 -22.39 -16.61
CA ARG A 242 -7.08 -23.07 -16.45
C ARG A 242 -6.38 -22.69 -15.16
N ARG A 243 -6.65 -21.49 -14.67
CA ARG A 243 -6.08 -20.95 -13.43
C ARG A 243 -7.14 -20.10 -12.73
N ILE A 244 -7.14 -20.19 -11.42
CA ILE A 244 -7.98 -19.36 -10.55
C ILE A 244 -7.06 -18.74 -9.51
N LYS A 245 -6.88 -17.43 -9.58
CA LYS A 245 -6.29 -16.67 -8.50
C LYS A 245 -7.39 -16.35 -7.51
N TYR A 246 -7.18 -16.68 -6.26
CA TYR A 246 -8.20 -16.50 -5.24
C TYR A 246 -7.64 -15.83 -3.97
N SER A 247 -8.56 -15.26 -3.21
CA SER A 247 -8.34 -14.86 -1.83
C SER A 247 -9.45 -15.45 -0.96
N CYS A 248 -9.16 -15.80 0.28
CA CYS A 248 -10.17 -16.25 1.22
C CYS A 248 -10.07 -15.51 2.57
N SER A 249 -11.23 -15.28 3.18
CA SER A 249 -11.36 -14.64 4.50
C SER A 249 -12.52 -15.28 5.26
N CYS A 250 -12.57 -15.09 6.58
CA CYS A 250 -13.57 -15.66 7.46
C CYS A 250 -14.78 -14.74 7.67
N GLU A 251 -15.88 -15.32 8.17
CA GLU A 251 -17.07 -14.60 8.57
C GLU A 251 -16.89 -13.86 9.90
N ILE A 252 -16.17 -14.45 10.86
CA ILE A 252 -16.18 -14.06 12.25
C ILE A 252 -14.81 -13.51 12.66
N PHE A 253 -14.85 -12.30 13.21
CA PHE A 253 -13.71 -11.73 13.91
C PHE A 253 -13.67 -12.30 15.32
N TRP A 254 -12.69 -13.11 15.66
CA TRP A 254 -12.48 -13.67 16.99
C TRP A 254 -13.65 -14.50 17.53
N ASP A 255 -13.45 -15.80 17.71
CA ASP A 255 -14.51 -16.74 18.12
C ASP A 255 -15.23 -16.37 19.43
N THR A 256 -14.55 -15.75 20.38
CA THR A 256 -15.13 -15.42 21.67
C THR A 256 -16.07 -14.23 21.65
N ASP A 257 -15.91 -13.29 20.73
CA ASP A 257 -16.68 -12.06 20.69
C ASP A 257 -17.87 -12.12 19.73
N SER A 258 -17.95 -13.16 18.91
CA SER A 258 -19.09 -13.46 18.03
C SER A 258 -19.57 -12.25 17.20
N ILE A 259 -18.63 -11.45 16.71
CA ILE A 259 -18.93 -10.32 15.81
C ILE A 259 -18.48 -10.68 14.38
N PRO A 260 -19.15 -10.16 13.35
CA PRO A 260 -18.69 -10.35 11.99
C PRO A 260 -17.31 -9.75 11.79
N ASP A 261 -16.50 -10.35 10.92
CA ASP A 261 -15.23 -9.74 10.51
C ASP A 261 -15.47 -8.44 9.75
N GLY A 262 -14.51 -7.52 9.85
CA GLY A 262 -14.49 -6.30 9.06
C GLY A 262 -14.04 -6.56 7.61
N ILE A 263 -13.63 -5.49 6.95
CA ILE A 263 -13.12 -5.56 5.57
C ILE A 263 -11.58 -5.68 5.51
N GLY A 264 -10.90 -5.54 6.64
CA GLY A 264 -9.45 -5.37 6.66
C GLY A 264 -8.68 -6.59 6.21
N THR A 265 -8.99 -7.78 6.76
CA THR A 265 -8.43 -9.06 6.32
C THR A 265 -8.69 -9.29 4.83
N PHE A 266 -9.93 -9.08 4.40
CA PHE A 266 -10.26 -9.20 2.98
C PHE A 266 -9.46 -8.24 2.10
N CYS A 267 -9.37 -6.96 2.46
CA CYS A 267 -8.60 -5.98 1.68
C CYS A 267 -7.11 -6.35 1.60
N HIS A 268 -6.55 -6.92 2.66
CA HIS A 268 -5.19 -7.43 2.69
C HIS A 268 -5.01 -8.58 1.68
N GLU A 269 -5.83 -9.65 1.79
CA GLU A 269 -5.73 -10.82 0.91
C GLU A 269 -6.04 -10.47 -0.56
N PHE A 270 -7.01 -9.59 -0.78
CA PHE A 270 -7.32 -9.09 -2.11
C PHE A 270 -6.14 -8.30 -2.71
N SER A 271 -5.38 -7.57 -1.89
CA SER A 271 -4.21 -6.81 -2.33
C SER A 271 -3.06 -7.69 -2.79
N HIS A 272 -2.92 -8.89 -2.22
CA HIS A 272 -1.98 -9.90 -2.73
C HIS A 272 -2.30 -10.27 -4.18
N THR A 273 -3.56 -10.46 -4.50
CA THR A 273 -3.94 -10.77 -5.88
C THR A 273 -3.75 -9.60 -6.85
N LEU A 274 -3.65 -8.36 -6.35
CA LEU A 274 -3.22 -7.19 -7.10
C LEU A 274 -1.69 -7.07 -7.23
N GLY A 275 -0.92 -7.88 -6.49
CA GLY A 275 0.54 -7.98 -6.59
C GLY A 275 1.33 -7.30 -5.48
N LEU A 276 0.72 -6.97 -4.35
CA LEU A 276 1.43 -6.52 -3.17
C LEU A 276 1.87 -7.71 -2.30
N PRO A 277 3.11 -7.76 -1.85
CA PRO A 277 3.58 -8.72 -0.86
C PRO A 277 3.27 -8.27 0.56
N ASP A 278 3.51 -9.13 1.53
CA ASP A 278 3.54 -8.77 2.94
C ASP A 278 4.71 -7.87 3.29
N PHE A 279 4.47 -6.91 4.19
CA PHE A 279 5.51 -6.01 4.68
C PHE A 279 5.90 -6.25 6.14
N TYR A 280 5.43 -7.34 6.74
CA TYR A 280 5.98 -7.87 7.97
C TYR A 280 7.00 -8.98 7.65
N ASN A 281 7.70 -9.48 8.67
CA ASN A 281 8.63 -10.59 8.51
C ASN A 281 7.87 -11.91 8.44
N THR A 282 7.89 -12.57 7.29
CA THR A 282 7.22 -13.85 7.03
C THR A 282 8.03 -15.09 7.44
N ASP A 283 9.31 -14.95 7.82
CA ASP A 283 10.17 -16.07 8.25
C ASP A 283 10.23 -16.23 9.77
N TYR A 284 9.31 -16.98 10.31
CA TYR A 284 9.25 -17.28 11.75
C TYR A 284 10.27 -18.31 12.23
N ASN A 285 10.79 -19.14 11.35
CA ASN A 285 11.68 -20.25 11.71
C ASN A 285 13.14 -19.83 11.89
N ASN A 286 13.57 -18.77 11.22
CA ASN A 286 14.96 -18.31 11.23
C ASN A 286 15.15 -17.04 12.10
N ARG A 287 14.15 -16.65 12.87
CA ARG A 287 14.27 -15.52 13.79
C ARG A 287 15.27 -15.84 14.89
N ASN A 288 16.22 -14.94 15.12
CA ASN A 288 17.06 -14.98 16.33
C ASN A 288 16.18 -14.82 17.57
N GLU A 289 16.65 -15.26 18.74
CA GLU A 289 15.92 -15.04 19.99
C GLU A 289 15.63 -13.54 20.27
N ALA A 290 16.53 -12.64 19.81
CA ALA A 290 16.33 -11.19 19.84
C ALA A 290 15.28 -10.68 18.85
N ASP A 291 15.03 -11.42 17.77
CA ASP A 291 14.00 -11.11 16.77
C ASP A 291 12.62 -11.68 17.16
N LYS A 292 12.55 -12.46 18.24
CA LYS A 292 11.29 -13.03 18.75
C LYS A 292 10.49 -12.04 19.59
N ASP A 293 11.14 -10.99 20.08
CA ASP A 293 10.45 -9.87 20.70
C ASP A 293 9.86 -9.01 19.56
N ASP A 294 8.58 -9.17 19.35
CA ASP A 294 7.76 -8.62 18.26
C ASP A 294 7.93 -7.12 17.97
N GLU A 295 8.54 -6.38 18.87
CA GLU A 295 8.69 -4.94 18.76
C GLU A 295 9.72 -4.53 17.70
N GLU A 296 10.77 -5.32 17.48
CA GLU A 296 11.80 -5.03 16.47
C GLU A 296 11.44 -5.55 15.06
N ASN A 297 10.39 -6.35 14.94
CA ASN A 297 10.01 -7.00 13.69
C ASN A 297 8.96 -6.27 12.87
N ALA A 298 8.28 -5.28 13.43
CA ALA A 298 7.34 -4.47 12.70
C ALA A 298 8.09 -3.55 11.73
N ALA A 299 8.04 -3.86 10.45
CA ALA A 299 8.65 -3.02 9.44
C ALA A 299 7.82 -1.78 9.17
N MET A 300 6.53 -1.98 8.95
CA MET A 300 5.53 -0.93 8.71
C MET A 300 4.43 -0.91 9.79
N GLY A 301 4.22 -2.02 10.48
CA GLY A 301 3.24 -2.14 11.55
C GLY A 301 1.84 -1.69 11.14
N TYR A 302 1.21 -0.89 11.97
CA TYR A 302 -0.14 -0.36 11.70
C TYR A 302 -0.19 0.74 10.62
N TRP A 303 0.94 1.11 10.00
CA TRP A 303 0.99 2.10 8.94
C TRP A 303 0.69 1.54 7.54
N SER A 304 0.75 0.23 7.34
CA SER A 304 0.51 -0.45 6.08
C SER A 304 -0.64 -1.45 6.18
N LEU A 305 -1.46 -1.54 5.11
CA LEU A 305 -2.46 -2.59 4.97
C LEU A 305 -1.80 -3.97 4.89
N MET A 306 -0.65 -4.06 4.20
CA MET A 306 0.10 -5.31 4.01
C MET A 306 0.96 -5.68 5.23
N ASP A 307 0.65 -5.09 6.38
CA ASP A 307 1.17 -5.39 7.70
C ASP A 307 0.00 -5.32 8.70
N TYR A 308 0.19 -4.97 9.95
CA TYR A 308 -0.86 -4.94 10.99
C TYR A 308 -1.99 -3.92 10.76
N GLY A 309 -1.84 -3.00 9.81
CA GLY A 309 -2.83 -1.96 9.53
C GLY A 309 -4.17 -2.47 9.03
N CYS A 310 -4.25 -3.72 8.53
CA CYS A 310 -5.50 -4.38 8.17
C CYS A 310 -6.45 -4.57 9.38
N TYR A 311 -5.91 -4.67 10.58
CA TYR A 311 -6.68 -4.86 11.82
C TYR A 311 -7.14 -3.58 12.50
N ASN A 312 -6.84 -2.40 11.95
CA ASN A 312 -7.30 -1.14 12.52
C ASN A 312 -8.82 -1.15 12.71
N ASN A 313 -9.27 -0.72 13.90
CA ASN A 313 -10.69 -0.74 14.28
C ASN A 313 -11.34 -2.13 14.08
N MET A 314 -10.69 -3.19 14.52
CA MET A 314 -11.17 -4.58 14.34
C MET A 314 -11.47 -4.95 12.87
N GLY A 315 -10.65 -4.47 11.96
CA GLY A 315 -10.80 -4.69 10.52
C GLY A 315 -11.91 -3.86 9.84
N TYR A 316 -12.76 -3.16 10.58
CA TYR A 316 -13.84 -2.37 9.98
C TYR A 316 -13.36 -1.07 9.33
N LEU A 317 -12.22 -0.54 9.75
CA LEU A 317 -11.60 0.62 9.13
C LEU A 317 -10.08 0.37 9.02
N PRO A 318 -9.64 -0.51 8.11
CA PRO A 318 -8.23 -0.75 7.88
C PRO A 318 -7.52 0.54 7.47
N VAL A 319 -6.21 0.58 7.64
CA VAL A 319 -5.42 1.74 7.23
C VAL A 319 -5.45 1.91 5.72
N GLY A 320 -5.44 3.15 5.26
CA GLY A 320 -5.22 3.44 3.83
C GLY A 320 -3.79 3.10 3.41
N TYR A 321 -3.63 2.75 2.14
CA TYR A 321 -2.32 2.42 1.57
C TYR A 321 -1.28 3.52 1.78
N THR A 322 -0.04 3.11 1.93
CA THR A 322 1.14 3.97 1.87
C THR A 322 1.38 4.48 0.46
N ALA A 323 2.20 5.51 0.33
CA ALA A 323 2.62 6.00 -0.98
C ALA A 323 3.34 4.91 -1.79
N PHE A 324 4.10 4.02 -1.13
CA PHE A 324 4.79 2.92 -1.80
C PHE A 324 3.81 1.85 -2.32
N GLU A 325 2.79 1.48 -1.55
CA GLU A 325 1.73 0.58 -1.99
C GLU A 325 0.97 1.16 -3.19
N LYS A 326 0.56 2.44 -3.12
CA LYS A 326 -0.12 3.13 -4.23
C LYS A 326 0.77 3.24 -5.48
N TYR A 327 2.05 3.54 -5.31
CA TYR A 327 3.04 3.58 -6.39
C TYR A 327 3.20 2.21 -7.05
N SER A 328 3.32 1.16 -6.25
CA SER A 328 3.47 -0.22 -6.73
C SER A 328 2.24 -0.73 -7.49
N LEU A 329 1.05 -0.23 -7.16
CA LEU A 329 -0.19 -0.51 -7.87
C LEU A 329 -0.41 0.38 -9.10
N GLY A 330 0.44 1.38 -9.33
CA GLY A 330 0.33 2.32 -10.44
C GLY A 330 -0.80 3.34 -10.28
N TRP A 331 -1.18 3.64 -9.03
CA TRP A 331 -2.21 4.63 -8.70
C TRP A 331 -1.62 6.00 -8.33
N LEU A 332 -0.35 6.05 -7.99
CA LEU A 332 0.38 7.24 -7.59
C LEU A 332 1.75 7.26 -8.25
N ASP A 333 2.14 8.40 -8.79
CA ASP A 333 3.51 8.68 -9.19
C ASP A 333 4.25 9.38 -8.04
N LEU A 334 5.49 8.98 -7.79
CA LEU A 334 6.35 9.62 -6.80
C LEU A 334 7.12 10.76 -7.46
N GLU A 335 6.95 11.97 -6.97
CA GLU A 335 7.70 13.12 -7.48
C GLU A 335 9.12 13.13 -6.93
N GLU A 336 10.11 13.19 -7.81
CA GLU A 336 11.52 13.13 -7.43
C GLU A 336 12.03 14.50 -6.96
N ILE A 337 12.58 14.56 -5.76
CA ILE A 337 13.31 15.74 -5.27
C ILE A 337 14.74 15.69 -5.82
N THR A 338 15.04 16.62 -6.73
CA THR A 338 16.34 16.67 -7.43
C THR A 338 17.19 17.90 -7.07
N TYR A 339 16.66 18.83 -6.28
CA TYR A 339 17.36 20.05 -5.87
C TYR A 339 17.00 20.45 -4.45
N GLN A 340 17.87 21.22 -3.83
CA GLN A 340 17.61 21.81 -2.51
C GLN A 340 16.56 22.92 -2.60
N GLY A 341 15.77 23.09 -1.57
CA GLY A 341 14.69 24.08 -1.52
C GLY A 341 13.64 23.76 -0.47
N SER A 342 12.61 24.58 -0.42
CA SER A 342 11.45 24.35 0.44
C SER A 342 10.35 23.66 -0.35
N TYR A 343 9.69 22.72 0.29
CA TYR A 343 8.66 21.87 -0.29
C TYR A 343 7.43 21.80 0.62
N ASP A 344 6.28 21.64 -0.01
CA ASP A 344 5.02 21.35 0.67
C ASP A 344 4.53 19.95 0.32
N LEU A 345 3.90 19.29 1.27
CA LEU A 345 3.40 17.93 1.15
C LEU A 345 1.95 17.86 1.64
N ASP A 346 1.05 17.64 0.69
CA ASP A 346 -0.37 17.43 0.94
C ASP A 346 -0.63 16.04 1.53
N LEU A 347 -1.84 15.85 2.07
CA LEU A 347 -2.24 14.55 2.61
C LEU A 347 -2.22 13.46 1.54
N ILE A 348 -1.73 12.28 1.89
CA ILE A 348 -1.75 11.09 1.01
C ILE A 348 -3.17 10.68 0.58
N SER A 349 -4.20 11.10 1.30
CA SER A 349 -5.61 10.90 0.92
C SER A 349 -6.10 11.86 -0.16
N THR A 350 -5.38 12.95 -0.43
CA THR A 350 -5.70 13.92 -1.48
C THR A 350 -5.21 13.41 -2.83
N ALA A 351 -6.03 13.51 -3.87
CA ALA A 351 -5.58 13.14 -5.20
C ALA A 351 -4.47 14.11 -5.68
N PRO A 352 -3.30 13.61 -6.10
CA PRO A 352 -2.19 14.46 -6.51
C PRO A 352 -2.54 15.26 -7.77
N ASN A 353 -2.11 16.51 -7.82
CA ASN A 353 -2.23 17.38 -8.98
C ASN A 353 -1.03 18.36 -9.04
N PRO A 354 0.12 17.93 -9.55
CA PRO A 354 1.34 18.74 -9.59
C PRO A 354 1.16 20.08 -10.34
N GLN A 355 0.28 20.14 -11.35
CA GLN A 355 -0.03 21.37 -12.08
C GLN A 355 -0.75 22.41 -11.19
N ALA A 356 -1.47 21.96 -10.19
CA ALA A 356 -2.11 22.79 -9.17
C ALA A 356 -1.25 22.96 -7.90
N GLY A 357 -0.04 22.39 -7.88
CA GLY A 357 0.85 22.42 -6.71
C GLY A 357 0.44 21.47 -5.59
N ILE A 358 -0.33 20.41 -5.90
CA ILE A 358 -0.76 19.40 -4.93
C ILE A 358 0.17 18.20 -5.05
N HIS A 359 1.06 18.04 -4.08
CA HIS A 359 2.05 16.98 -4.01
C HIS A 359 1.78 16.11 -2.77
N THR A 360 1.47 14.85 -2.94
CA THR A 360 1.05 13.96 -1.86
C THR A 360 2.12 12.94 -1.46
N ALA A 361 3.15 12.79 -2.28
CA ALA A 361 4.32 11.99 -1.99
C ALA A 361 5.55 12.47 -2.78
N TYR A 362 6.71 12.40 -2.14
CA TYR A 362 8.00 12.66 -2.77
C TYR A 362 8.91 11.45 -2.64
N ARG A 363 9.82 11.34 -3.59
CA ARG A 363 10.94 10.41 -3.58
C ARG A 363 12.26 11.17 -3.47
N LEU A 364 13.17 10.64 -2.65
CA LEU A 364 14.58 11.00 -2.61
C LEU A 364 15.38 9.80 -3.07
N SER A 365 15.94 9.86 -4.27
CA SER A 365 16.80 8.82 -4.78
C SER A 365 18.14 8.79 -4.04
N THR A 366 18.71 7.61 -3.90
CA THR A 366 20.08 7.41 -3.45
C THR A 366 21.02 7.19 -4.66
N GLY A 367 22.23 6.78 -4.42
CA GLY A 367 23.12 6.38 -5.53
C GLY A 367 22.77 5.02 -6.16
N ASP A 368 21.80 4.30 -5.62
CA ASP A 368 21.32 3.00 -6.07
C ASP A 368 19.85 3.11 -6.51
N ASP A 369 19.52 2.65 -7.71
CA ASP A 369 18.19 2.80 -8.31
C ASP A 369 17.09 2.05 -7.52
N GLY A 370 17.43 0.96 -6.84
CA GLY A 370 16.53 0.17 -6.00
C GLY A 370 16.35 0.74 -4.58
N GLN A 371 17.23 1.68 -4.17
CA GLN A 371 17.26 2.22 -2.82
C GLN A 371 16.86 3.68 -2.81
N PHE A 372 15.75 4.02 -2.14
CA PHE A 372 15.22 5.38 -2.09
C PHE A 372 14.40 5.63 -0.83
N ILE A 373 14.16 6.88 -0.54
CA ILE A 373 13.31 7.34 0.56
C ILE A 373 11.99 7.84 -0.02
N ILE A 374 10.90 7.60 0.68
CA ILE A 374 9.58 8.17 0.37
C ILE A 374 9.14 9.05 1.53
N LEU A 375 8.60 10.20 1.17
CA LEU A 375 7.95 11.14 2.09
C LEU A 375 6.47 11.18 1.76
N GLU A 376 5.62 10.98 2.76
CA GLU A 376 4.17 11.13 2.63
C GLU A 376 3.57 11.78 3.87
N ASN A 377 2.46 12.47 3.72
CA ASN A 377 1.82 13.18 4.83
C ASN A 377 0.53 12.47 5.26
N ARG A 378 0.44 12.16 6.54
CA ARG A 378 -0.67 11.47 7.19
C ARG A 378 -1.42 12.37 8.18
N ASN A 379 -2.72 12.18 8.26
CA ASN A 379 -3.54 12.75 9.34
C ASN A 379 -4.32 11.64 10.05
N ARG A 380 -5.23 12.03 10.95
CA ARG A 380 -6.11 11.09 11.66
C ARG A 380 -7.57 11.27 11.22
N SER A 381 -7.82 11.15 9.91
CA SER A 381 -9.16 11.22 9.33
C SER A 381 -9.37 10.13 8.26
N GLY A 382 -10.60 9.88 7.87
CA GLY A 382 -10.93 8.86 6.88
C GLY A 382 -10.33 7.50 7.23
N TRP A 383 -9.69 6.85 6.27
CA TRP A 383 -9.02 5.57 6.42
C TRP A 383 -7.78 5.61 7.35
N TYR A 384 -7.26 6.82 7.64
CA TYR A 384 -6.12 7.03 8.53
C TYR A 384 -6.52 7.42 9.96
N ARG A 385 -7.81 7.33 10.30
CA ARG A 385 -8.37 7.78 11.61
C ARG A 385 -7.69 7.12 12.81
N TYR A 386 -7.34 5.86 12.70
CA TYR A 386 -6.76 5.08 13.79
C TYR A 386 -5.24 5.04 13.81
N ASN A 387 -4.60 5.80 12.92
CA ASN A 387 -3.15 5.95 12.93
C ASN A 387 -2.65 6.65 14.20
N GLY A 388 -1.42 6.36 14.59
CA GLY A 388 -0.83 6.87 15.83
C GLY A 388 -0.60 8.38 15.86
N GLY A 389 -0.35 9.01 14.71
CA GLY A 389 0.07 10.40 14.62
C GLY A 389 -0.45 11.17 13.41
N LYS A 390 0.02 12.40 13.29
CA LYS A 390 -0.22 13.31 12.15
C LYS A 390 1.11 13.96 11.76
N GLY A 391 1.42 14.00 10.48
CA GLY A 391 2.64 14.61 9.97
C GLY A 391 3.26 13.82 8.84
N MET A 392 4.52 14.09 8.56
CA MET A 392 5.29 13.43 7.52
C MET A 392 5.76 12.06 8.00
N MET A 393 5.36 11.03 7.31
CA MET A 393 5.93 9.69 7.40
C MET A 393 7.11 9.60 6.44
N VAL A 394 8.22 9.10 6.95
CA VAL A 394 9.43 8.85 6.18
C VAL A 394 9.65 7.35 6.11
N THR A 395 9.71 6.80 4.91
CA THR A 395 9.98 5.36 4.72
C THR A 395 11.20 5.13 3.85
N ALA A 396 11.93 4.08 4.18
CA ALA A 396 13.08 3.61 3.42
C ALA A 396 12.69 2.38 2.61
N VAL A 397 13.01 2.41 1.33
CA VAL A 397 12.83 1.30 0.40
C VAL A 397 14.18 0.82 -0.09
N ASP A 398 14.41 -0.47 0.03
CA ASP A 398 15.51 -1.21 -0.58
C ASP A 398 14.89 -2.32 -1.43
N TYR A 399 14.47 -1.95 -2.64
CA TYR A 399 13.67 -2.83 -3.48
C TYR A 399 14.47 -4.05 -3.93
N ASN A 400 13.96 -5.20 -3.58
CA ASN A 400 14.47 -6.50 -4.00
C ASN A 400 13.36 -7.28 -4.72
N GLN A 401 13.56 -7.59 -6.00
CA GLN A 401 12.58 -8.29 -6.82
C GLN A 401 12.29 -9.70 -6.29
N ASP A 402 13.31 -10.43 -5.89
CA ASP A 402 13.14 -11.80 -5.41
C ASP A 402 12.35 -11.81 -4.10
N GLY A 403 12.66 -10.88 -3.19
CA GLY A 403 11.90 -10.68 -1.96
C GLY A 403 10.45 -10.28 -2.21
N TRP A 404 10.22 -9.42 -3.22
CA TRP A 404 8.88 -9.02 -3.62
C TRP A 404 8.08 -10.18 -4.17
N VAL A 405 8.67 -10.92 -5.12
CA VAL A 405 8.04 -12.05 -5.80
C VAL A 405 7.84 -13.25 -4.86
N GLY A 406 8.79 -13.49 -3.96
CA GLY A 406 8.77 -14.60 -3.02
C GLY A 406 8.01 -14.28 -1.72
N ASN A 407 7.44 -13.08 -1.59
CA ASN A 407 6.73 -12.66 -0.37
C ASN A 407 7.60 -12.67 0.90
N TYR A 408 8.86 -12.27 0.79
CA TYR A 408 9.81 -12.19 1.92
C TYR A 408 10.57 -10.85 1.97
N VAL A 409 9.87 -9.75 1.60
CA VAL A 409 10.46 -8.39 1.52
C VAL A 409 11.19 -8.01 2.80
N ASN A 410 10.61 -8.29 3.95
CA ASN A 410 11.13 -7.87 5.24
C ASN A 410 11.70 -9.01 6.12
N ASN A 411 12.09 -10.14 5.50
CA ASN A 411 12.80 -11.24 6.17
C ASN A 411 14.30 -10.93 6.38
N TYR A 412 14.72 -9.73 6.06
CA TYR A 412 16.11 -9.26 6.13
C TYR A 412 16.34 -8.28 7.28
N ASN A 413 17.59 -8.12 7.66
CA ASN A 413 18.02 -7.08 8.60
C ASN A 413 19.19 -6.29 7.98
N PRO A 414 19.05 -5.00 7.70
CA PRO A 414 17.86 -4.17 7.91
C PRO A 414 16.70 -4.57 6.99
N LYS A 415 15.47 -4.24 7.41
CA LYS A 415 14.24 -4.45 6.64
C LYS A 415 14.29 -3.70 5.30
N HIS A 416 13.81 -4.32 4.21
CA HIS A 416 13.85 -3.74 2.87
C HIS A 416 12.78 -2.66 2.65
N TYR A 417 11.66 -2.73 3.38
CA TYR A 417 10.69 -1.64 3.42
C TYR A 417 10.28 -1.36 4.87
N ARG A 418 10.59 -0.16 5.35
CA ARG A 418 10.39 0.19 6.75
C ARG A 418 10.14 1.67 6.95
N ILE A 419 9.48 2.02 8.05
CA ILE A 419 9.40 3.38 8.54
C ILE A 419 10.75 3.82 9.15
N LEU A 420 11.06 5.12 9.07
CA LEU A 420 12.11 5.79 9.81
C LEU A 420 11.43 6.70 10.85
N PRO A 421 11.20 6.21 12.09
CA PRO A 421 10.37 6.88 13.07
C PRO A 421 11.07 8.09 13.67
N ALA A 422 10.33 9.21 13.85
CA ALA A 422 10.89 10.45 14.35
C ALA A 422 11.42 10.35 15.79
N ASP A 423 10.88 9.47 16.61
CA ASP A 423 11.36 9.19 17.97
C ASP A 423 12.49 8.14 18.02
N ASN A 424 12.92 7.65 16.85
CA ASN A 424 13.92 6.59 16.71
C ASN A 424 13.56 5.31 17.46
N ASN A 425 12.27 5.05 17.68
CA ASN A 425 11.76 3.84 18.30
C ASN A 425 11.04 2.96 17.28
N TYR A 426 11.61 1.83 16.95
CA TYR A 426 11.12 0.92 15.91
C TYR A 426 10.08 -0.08 16.42
N GLY A 427 9.62 0.06 17.65
CA GLY A 427 8.63 -0.82 18.24
C GLY A 427 7.24 -0.68 17.62
N ARG A 428 6.56 -1.81 17.42
CA ARG A 428 5.22 -1.87 16.84
C ARG A 428 4.18 -0.99 17.53
N GLU A 429 4.32 -0.79 18.84
CA GLU A 429 3.33 -0.09 19.67
C GLU A 429 3.58 1.42 19.81
N THR A 430 4.63 1.96 19.19
CA THR A 430 5.11 3.33 19.44
C THR A 430 4.66 4.37 18.42
N HIS A 431 3.67 4.05 17.58
CA HIS A 431 3.23 4.88 16.44
C HIS A 431 3.01 6.38 16.72
N LYS A 432 2.89 6.78 17.98
CA LYS A 432 2.65 8.18 18.33
C LYS A 432 3.85 9.09 18.06
N GLY A 433 5.05 8.51 18.05
CA GLY A 433 6.30 9.20 17.84
C GLY A 433 6.88 9.06 16.42
N ASP A 434 6.24 8.30 15.53
CA ASP A 434 6.81 7.93 14.23
C ASP A 434 6.87 9.08 13.22
N LEU A 435 5.93 10.03 13.28
CA LEU A 435 5.76 11.06 12.27
C LEU A 435 6.44 12.38 12.65
N PHE A 436 7.03 13.03 11.65
CA PHE A 436 7.63 14.35 11.78
C PHE A 436 6.61 15.49 11.54
N PRO A 437 6.72 16.63 12.28
CA PRO A 437 7.57 16.83 13.43
C PRO A 437 7.04 16.07 14.66
N TYR A 438 7.93 15.51 15.46
CA TYR A 438 7.60 14.86 16.72
C TYR A 438 7.95 15.73 17.91
N GLN A 439 7.01 15.91 18.83
CA GLN A 439 7.22 16.68 20.05
C GLN A 439 7.09 15.77 21.27
N TYR A 440 8.09 15.86 22.14
CA TYR A 440 8.07 15.18 23.45
C TYR A 440 8.55 16.11 24.55
N SER A 441 8.32 15.73 25.80
CA SER A 441 8.76 16.48 26.98
C SER A 441 9.46 15.55 27.95
N ASP A 442 10.56 16.02 28.50
CA ASP A 442 11.31 15.34 29.57
C ASP A 442 11.69 16.33 30.70
N SER A 443 12.60 15.92 31.59
CA SER A 443 13.08 16.74 32.71
C SER A 443 13.85 18.00 32.28
N THR A 444 14.30 18.09 31.02
CA THR A 444 15.04 19.22 30.47
C THR A 444 14.16 20.20 29.72
N GLY A 445 12.94 19.85 29.36
CA GLY A 445 11.97 20.71 28.71
C GLY A 445 11.17 20.06 27.60
N VAL A 446 10.67 20.89 26.69
CA VAL A 446 9.97 20.48 25.46
C VAL A 446 10.99 20.39 24.33
N HIS A 447 10.98 19.26 23.64
CA HIS A 447 11.84 18.96 22.50
C HIS A 447 11.00 18.73 21.25
N VAL A 448 11.52 19.15 20.10
CA VAL A 448 10.91 18.94 18.79
C VAL A 448 11.93 18.27 17.88
N VAL A 449 11.53 17.15 17.29
CA VAL A 449 12.29 16.47 16.22
C VAL A 449 11.64 16.88 14.91
N ASP A 450 12.26 17.83 14.22
CA ASP A 450 11.77 18.47 13.00
C ASP A 450 12.75 18.31 11.83
N SER A 451 13.63 17.32 11.93
CA SER A 451 14.62 17.03 10.89
C SER A 451 14.97 15.55 10.86
N ILE A 452 15.34 15.08 9.67
CA ILE A 452 15.94 13.77 9.48
C ILE A 452 17.11 13.89 8.49
N THR A 453 18.27 13.37 8.89
CA THR A 453 19.51 13.60 8.16
C THR A 453 20.27 12.30 7.90
N THR A 454 21.17 12.32 6.95
CA THR A 454 22.06 11.17 6.63
C THR A 454 23.04 10.82 7.76
N LYS A 455 23.11 11.63 8.82
CA LYS A 455 23.97 11.42 10.00
C LYS A 455 23.19 11.51 11.31
N GLY A 456 21.88 11.50 11.21
CA GLY A 456 20.97 11.63 12.36
C GLY A 456 20.64 10.31 13.03
N GLN A 457 19.64 10.36 13.91
CA GLN A 457 18.99 9.23 14.54
C GLN A 457 17.48 9.48 14.47
N PRO A 458 16.70 8.72 13.67
CA PRO A 458 17.18 7.69 12.73
C PRO A 458 18.00 8.27 11.57
N GLU A 459 18.86 7.44 10.98
CA GLU A 459 19.57 7.84 9.75
C GLU A 459 18.60 7.88 8.56
N LEU A 460 18.69 8.92 7.76
CA LEU A 460 18.03 9.01 6.46
C LEU A 460 18.78 8.12 5.46
N LYS A 461 18.41 6.83 5.44
CA LYS A 461 19.13 5.79 4.72
C LYS A 461 18.19 4.72 4.20
N ALA A 462 18.37 4.28 2.95
CA ALA A 462 17.70 3.14 2.37
C ALA A 462 18.72 2.03 2.05
N GLY A 463 18.48 0.81 2.56
CA GLY A 463 19.45 -0.28 2.43
C GLY A 463 20.85 0.12 2.90
N THR A 464 21.80 0.19 1.99
CA THR A 464 23.19 0.60 2.24
C THR A 464 23.49 2.01 1.78
N SER A 465 22.56 2.70 1.11
CA SER A 465 22.78 3.96 0.40
C SER A 465 22.08 5.13 1.07
N TYR A 466 22.67 6.31 0.89
CA TYR A 466 22.16 7.58 1.41
C TYR A 466 21.69 8.47 0.26
N PRO A 467 20.59 9.23 0.43
CA PRO A 467 20.27 10.30 -0.51
C PRO A 467 21.33 11.41 -0.45
N SER A 468 21.37 12.24 -1.47
CA SER A 468 22.28 13.41 -1.50
C SER A 468 21.76 14.61 -0.68
N PHE A 469 20.63 14.44 0.01
CA PHE A 469 19.93 15.50 0.72
C PHE A 469 19.55 15.03 2.12
N SER A 470 19.52 15.99 3.05
CA SER A 470 18.89 15.89 4.36
C SER A 470 17.67 16.80 4.44
N ILE A 471 16.76 16.53 5.37
CA ILE A 471 15.48 17.21 5.53
C ILE A 471 15.49 17.96 6.86
N TYR A 472 15.10 19.24 6.83
CA TYR A 472 15.10 20.14 7.97
C TYR A 472 13.81 20.95 8.04
N ASN A 473 13.60 21.63 9.17
CA ASN A 473 12.51 22.58 9.39
C ASN A 473 11.13 22.00 9.06
N ILE A 474 10.94 20.72 9.39
CA ILE A 474 9.67 20.04 9.16
C ILE A 474 8.62 20.67 10.07
N THR A 475 7.62 21.30 9.48
CA THR A 475 6.52 21.93 10.18
C THR A 475 5.18 21.47 9.63
N ARG A 476 4.15 21.54 10.44
CA ARG A 476 2.79 21.20 10.02
C ARG A 476 1.85 22.37 10.26
N ASN A 477 1.18 22.84 9.21
CA ASN A 477 0.15 23.85 9.26
C ASN A 477 -1.17 23.30 8.69
N GLY A 478 -2.12 23.00 9.58
CA GLY A 478 -3.33 22.30 9.18
C GLY A 478 -3.03 20.89 8.65
N ASP A 479 -3.37 20.66 7.40
CA ASP A 479 -3.16 19.38 6.70
C ASP A 479 -1.96 19.42 5.74
N ILE A 480 -1.20 20.51 5.72
CA ILE A 480 0.04 20.63 4.93
C ILE A 480 1.25 20.44 5.85
N VAL A 481 2.23 19.69 5.37
CA VAL A 481 3.56 19.60 5.94
C VAL A 481 4.52 20.35 5.04
N SER A 482 5.24 21.32 5.60
CA SER A 482 6.30 22.06 4.90
C SER A 482 7.66 21.66 5.44
N PHE A 483 8.67 21.57 4.58
CA PHE A 483 10.03 21.20 4.96
C PHE A 483 11.07 21.76 4.00
N ASP A 484 12.31 21.82 4.46
CA ASP A 484 13.46 22.23 3.68
C ASP A 484 14.35 21.02 3.35
N VAL A 485 14.77 20.94 2.10
CA VAL A 485 15.73 19.95 1.61
C VAL A 485 17.07 20.62 1.38
N VAL A 486 18.12 20.11 2.03
CA VAL A 486 19.47 20.67 1.98
C VAL A 486 20.44 19.60 1.47
N SER A 487 21.31 19.98 0.54
CA SER A 487 22.32 19.07 0.00
C SER A 487 23.39 18.71 1.03
N ASP A 488 23.64 17.43 1.23
CA ASP A 488 24.71 16.89 2.06
C ASP A 488 26.06 16.78 1.33
N LEU A 489 26.04 17.01 0.03
CA LEU A 489 27.29 17.05 -0.74
C LEU A 489 28.14 18.19 -0.22
N PRO A 490 29.45 17.98 0.05
CA PRO A 490 30.32 19.06 0.42
C PRO A 490 30.20 20.15 -0.65
N THR A 491 29.72 21.30 -0.25
CA THR A 491 29.80 22.47 -1.10
C THR A 491 31.27 22.70 -1.40
N ARG A 492 31.80 22.03 -2.43
CA ARG A 492 32.85 22.70 -3.17
C ARG A 492 32.20 24.01 -3.59
N ILE A 493 32.69 25.09 -3.08
CA ILE A 493 32.37 26.44 -3.51
C ILE A 493 32.79 26.57 -4.99
N SER A 494 32.03 25.97 -5.85
CA SER A 494 31.62 26.55 -7.10
C SER A 494 30.17 26.94 -6.80
N SER A 495 29.91 28.20 -6.50
CA SER A 495 28.60 28.76 -6.79
C SER A 495 28.15 28.10 -8.07
N PRO A 496 26.95 27.47 -8.17
CA PRO A 496 26.43 27.10 -9.47
C PRO A 496 26.64 28.40 -10.25
N LYS A 497 27.36 28.32 -11.38
CA LYS A 497 27.36 29.41 -12.33
C LYS A 497 25.88 29.62 -12.56
N GLN A 498 25.32 30.59 -11.87
CA GLN A 498 23.99 31.09 -12.15
C GLN A 498 24.12 31.33 -13.63
N GLU A 499 23.45 30.55 -14.47
CA GLU A 499 23.51 30.76 -15.91
C GLU A 499 23.06 32.16 -16.06
N GLU A 500 24.03 33.06 -16.25
CA GLU A 500 23.84 34.51 -16.13
C GLU A 500 22.88 34.85 -17.25
N ILE A 501 21.62 35.09 -16.86
CA ILE A 501 20.67 35.61 -17.85
C ILE A 501 21.26 36.88 -18.38
N SER A 502 21.61 36.87 -19.64
CA SER A 502 22.12 38.08 -20.30
C SER A 502 21.25 38.42 -21.52
N ILE A 503 21.05 39.70 -21.71
CA ILE A 503 20.32 40.24 -22.85
C ILE A 503 21.26 41.25 -23.53
N SER A 504 21.57 41.01 -24.77
CA SER A 504 22.45 41.89 -25.58
C SER A 504 21.81 42.20 -26.91
N LEU A 505 22.07 43.36 -27.46
CA LEU A 505 21.74 43.76 -28.81
C LEU A 505 23.05 44.13 -29.53
N SER A 506 23.36 43.42 -30.61
CA SER A 506 24.54 43.66 -31.44
C SER A 506 24.11 43.51 -32.91
N ASP A 507 24.54 44.46 -33.72
CA ASP A 507 24.27 44.46 -35.18
C ASP A 507 22.78 44.33 -35.55
N GLY A 508 21.90 44.87 -34.69
CA GLY A 508 20.46 44.81 -34.88
C GLY A 508 19.80 43.48 -34.47
N GLU A 509 20.57 42.55 -33.91
CA GLU A 509 20.09 41.26 -33.40
C GLU A 509 20.04 41.21 -31.90
N LEU A 510 18.87 40.92 -31.33
CA LEU A 510 18.71 40.65 -29.89
C LEU A 510 19.10 39.21 -29.59
N THR A 511 20.12 39.07 -28.76
CA THR A 511 20.56 37.75 -28.23
C THR A 511 20.23 37.65 -26.75
N VAL A 512 19.53 36.59 -26.38
CA VAL A 512 19.24 36.27 -24.99
C VAL A 512 19.97 34.97 -24.64
N SER A 513 20.81 35.03 -23.61
CA SER A 513 21.37 33.84 -22.96
C SER A 513 20.59 33.61 -21.68
N ALA A 514 19.93 32.44 -21.57
CA ALA A 514 19.09 32.05 -20.43
C ALA A 514 18.89 30.52 -20.44
N PRO A 515 18.57 29.93 -19.29
CA PRO A 515 18.19 28.51 -19.22
C PRO A 515 17.10 28.17 -20.25
N ARG A 516 17.17 26.95 -20.79
CA ARG A 516 16.11 26.44 -21.70
C ARG A 516 14.77 26.44 -20.98
N GLY A 517 13.73 26.94 -21.63
CA GLY A 517 12.40 27.07 -21.02
C GLY A 517 12.14 28.46 -20.39
N SER A 518 13.14 29.37 -20.37
CA SER A 518 12.95 30.73 -19.84
C SER A 518 12.01 31.54 -20.72
N THR A 519 11.10 32.29 -20.10
CA THR A 519 10.21 33.20 -20.83
C THR A 519 10.88 34.52 -21.07
N VAL A 520 10.95 34.95 -22.35
CA VAL A 520 11.38 36.26 -22.78
C VAL A 520 10.17 37.08 -23.23
N SER A 521 9.93 38.21 -22.61
CA SER A 521 8.84 39.13 -22.91
C SER A 521 9.40 40.48 -23.41
N ILE A 522 8.85 40.99 -24.50
CA ILE A 522 9.22 42.25 -25.12
C ILE A 522 8.04 43.22 -25.02
N TYR A 523 8.31 44.42 -24.55
CA TYR A 523 7.32 45.48 -24.34
C TYR A 523 7.78 46.76 -25.08
N ASP A 524 6.84 47.57 -25.49
CA ASP A 524 7.12 48.93 -25.92
C ASP A 524 7.44 49.85 -24.72
N ILE A 525 7.80 51.08 -24.97
CA ILE A 525 8.17 52.03 -23.92
C ILE A 525 7.02 52.42 -22.99
N SER A 526 5.77 52.14 -23.39
CA SER A 526 4.57 52.35 -22.57
C SER A 526 4.25 51.16 -21.67
N GLY A 527 5.02 50.06 -21.78
CA GLY A 527 4.78 48.81 -21.06
C GLY A 527 3.78 47.88 -21.71
N LYS A 528 3.29 48.16 -22.94
CA LYS A 528 2.39 47.29 -23.67
C LYS A 528 3.16 46.09 -24.23
N PRO A 529 2.72 44.86 -24.02
CA PRO A 529 3.37 43.66 -24.54
C PRO A 529 3.37 43.65 -26.06
N ALA A 530 4.50 43.39 -26.67
CA ALA A 530 4.70 43.29 -28.13
C ALA A 530 5.02 41.86 -28.55
N SER A 531 5.77 41.09 -27.77
CA SER A 531 6.09 39.69 -28.06
C SER A 531 6.40 38.91 -26.80
N ARG A 532 6.17 37.60 -26.84
CA ARG A 532 6.55 36.65 -25.77
C ARG A 532 7.05 35.35 -26.41
N THR A 533 8.23 34.89 -26.00
CA THR A 533 8.88 33.69 -26.53
C THR A 533 9.45 32.87 -25.40
N VAL A 534 9.48 31.56 -25.53
CA VAL A 534 10.15 30.66 -24.59
C VAL A 534 11.47 30.19 -25.23
N THR A 535 12.56 30.26 -24.48
CA THR A 535 13.88 29.84 -25.01
C THR A 535 13.91 28.34 -25.27
N SER A 536 14.31 27.95 -26.47
CA SER A 536 14.51 26.56 -26.89
C SER A 536 15.96 26.10 -26.82
N ALA A 537 16.88 27.05 -26.58
CA ALA A 537 18.33 26.84 -26.45
C ALA A 537 18.92 27.79 -25.41
N PRO A 538 20.06 27.47 -24.79
CA PRO A 538 20.72 28.34 -23.79
C PRO A 538 21.11 29.74 -24.31
N VAL A 539 21.36 29.86 -25.60
CA VAL A 539 21.58 31.14 -26.31
C VAL A 539 20.63 31.17 -27.50
N GLN A 540 19.80 32.19 -27.56
CA GLN A 540 18.78 32.29 -28.60
C GLN A 540 18.72 33.73 -29.15
N LYS A 541 18.65 33.85 -30.46
CA LYS A 541 18.33 35.10 -31.16
C LYS A 541 16.81 35.27 -31.22
N ILE A 542 16.32 36.42 -30.82
CA ILE A 542 14.90 36.74 -30.76
C ILE A 542 14.66 38.00 -31.61
N PRO A 543 13.75 37.93 -32.59
CA PRO A 543 13.45 39.09 -33.45
C PRO A 543 12.74 40.18 -32.63
N LEU A 544 13.17 41.41 -32.78
CA LEU A 544 12.45 42.57 -32.28
C LEU A 544 11.29 42.90 -33.21
N PRO A 545 10.17 43.45 -32.69
CA PRO A 545 8.96 43.72 -33.50
C PRO A 545 9.11 44.81 -34.56
N GLY A 546 10.24 45.54 -34.57
CA GLY A 546 10.57 46.60 -35.52
C GLY A 546 11.56 47.58 -34.95
N SER A 547 11.93 48.63 -35.72
CA SER A 547 12.78 49.71 -35.24
C SER A 547 12.11 50.48 -34.13
N GLY A 548 12.89 50.86 -33.09
CA GLY A 548 12.38 51.58 -31.94
C GLY A 548 13.09 51.23 -30.62
N ILE A 549 12.47 51.63 -29.51
CA ILE A 549 12.96 51.33 -28.19
C ILE A 549 12.07 50.27 -27.58
N TRP A 550 12.70 49.18 -27.10
CA TRP A 550 12.03 48.05 -26.51
C TRP A 550 12.52 47.76 -25.11
N ILE A 551 11.63 47.26 -24.25
CA ILE A 551 11.96 46.73 -22.92
C ILE A 551 11.89 45.20 -23.02
N VAL A 552 13.02 44.54 -22.82
CA VAL A 552 13.14 43.06 -22.87
C VAL A 552 13.32 42.56 -21.46
N LYS A 553 12.45 41.62 -21.04
CA LYS A 553 12.48 40.96 -19.73
C LYS A 553 12.67 39.46 -19.90
N CYS A 554 13.66 38.92 -19.16
CA CYS A 554 13.85 37.47 -19.02
C CYS A 554 14.20 37.19 -17.54
N GLY A 555 13.39 36.39 -16.84
CA GLY A 555 13.53 36.18 -15.42
C GLY A 555 13.53 37.52 -14.62
N ASN A 556 14.54 37.70 -13.79
CA ASN A 556 14.75 38.93 -13.03
C ASN A 556 15.52 40.04 -13.79
N ILE A 557 16.00 39.78 -15.01
CA ILE A 557 16.74 40.71 -15.84
C ILE A 557 15.77 41.47 -16.75
N THR A 558 15.90 42.80 -16.75
CA THR A 558 15.17 43.69 -17.66
C THR A 558 16.18 44.63 -18.33
N ARG A 559 16.18 44.72 -19.67
CA ARG A 559 17.02 45.61 -20.43
C ARG A 559 16.22 46.45 -21.40
N LYS A 560 16.58 47.70 -21.50
CA LYS A 560 16.13 48.60 -22.55
C LYS A 560 17.09 48.48 -23.74
N VAL A 561 16.57 48.16 -24.88
CA VAL A 561 17.31 48.01 -26.16
C VAL A 561 16.75 48.95 -27.22
N ARG A 562 17.58 49.39 -28.15
CA ARG A 562 17.17 50.25 -29.25
C ARG A 562 17.64 49.61 -30.57
N LEU A 563 16.69 49.30 -31.44
CA LEU A 563 16.93 48.83 -32.80
C LEU A 563 16.90 50.00 -33.77
#